data_a327fac86cbf2bec059b7c93a4749f40
#
_entry.id   a327fac86cbf2bec059b7c93a4749f40
#
_cell.length_a   1.000
_cell.length_b   1.000
_cell.length_c   1.000
_cell.angle_alpha   90.00
_cell.angle_beta   90.00
_cell.angle_gamma   90.00
#
_symmetry.space_group_name_H-M   'P 1'
#
loop_
_entity.id
_entity.type
_entity.pdbx_description
1 polymer ?
#
loop_
_entity_poly.entity_id
_entity_poly.type
_entity_poly.pdbx_seq_one_letter_code
_entity_poly.pdbx_strand_id
1 'polypeptide(L)'
;EITTRLVGSEMCIRDSHEGVPAEQILCGNGAADLIFRLVWAKKPRRALVTAPTFAEYATALESIRCTVERFFLREQEDFAVTDAFCAAIRPGVDMVFLCQPNNPTGQLTALPLVEQVLRRCAACGTLLVVDECFLDFLPDHALHTAKGLLGEGDLVILKAFTKLYGMAGVRLGYALSADTALLEQMQACGQPWGVSS
;
A
#
# COMPACT_ATOMS: atom_id res chain seq x y z
N GLU A 1 8.30 -1.51 29.68
CA GLU A 1 6.90 -1.04 29.73
C GLU A 1 6.42 -0.36 28.44
N ILE A 2 7.31 0.29 27.66
CA ILE A 2 6.92 1.01 26.44
C ILE A 2 6.79 0.06 25.25
N THR A 3 7.57 -1.02 25.19
CA THR A 3 7.46 -2.08 24.17
C THR A 3 6.10 -2.80 24.24
N THR A 4 5.49 -2.89 25.42
CA THR A 4 4.21 -3.55 25.64
C THR A 4 3.02 -2.76 25.05
N ARG A 5 3.12 -1.44 24.88
CA ARG A 5 2.03 -0.61 24.31
C ARG A 5 1.97 -0.67 22.79
N LEU A 6 3.13 -0.73 22.11
CA LEU A 6 3.18 -0.93 20.65
C LEU A 6 2.71 -2.35 20.27
N VAL A 7 3.17 -3.36 21.02
CA VAL A 7 2.69 -4.75 20.89
C VAL A 7 1.18 -4.84 21.14
N GLY A 8 0.61 -4.00 22.03
CA GLY A 8 -0.82 -3.94 22.29
C GLY A 8 -1.63 -3.39 21.10
N SER A 9 -1.15 -2.36 20.40
CA SER A 9 -1.86 -1.79 19.24
C SER A 9 -1.80 -2.72 18.02
N GLU A 10 -0.67 -3.33 17.75
CA GLU A 10 -0.52 -4.35 16.70
C GLU A 10 -1.36 -5.58 17.01
N MET A 11 -1.41 -6.01 18.27
CA MET A 11 -2.23 -7.12 18.73
C MET A 11 -3.73 -6.84 18.59
N CYS A 12 -4.18 -5.61 18.87
CA CYS A 12 -5.60 -5.21 18.66
C CYS A 12 -5.98 -5.17 17.19
N ILE A 13 -5.08 -4.71 16.30
CA ILE A 13 -5.31 -4.73 14.84
C ILE A 13 -5.39 -6.19 14.35
N ARG A 14 -4.52 -7.06 14.86
CA ARG A 14 -4.47 -8.48 14.52
C ARG A 14 -5.74 -9.23 14.91
N ASP A 15 -6.11 -9.16 16.18
CA ASP A 15 -7.07 -10.06 16.78
C ASP A 15 -8.54 -9.67 16.53
N SER A 16 -8.80 -8.40 16.18
CA SER A 16 -10.16 -7.89 16.08
C SER A 16 -10.54 -7.26 14.73
N HIS A 17 -9.61 -6.91 13.86
CA HIS A 17 -9.95 -6.15 12.67
C HIS A 17 -9.56 -6.84 11.35
N GLU A 18 -8.31 -7.26 11.17
CA GLU A 18 -7.84 -7.74 9.85
C GLU A 18 -7.85 -9.27 9.70
N GLY A 19 -7.75 -10.02 10.79
CA GLY A 19 -7.74 -11.49 10.75
C GLY A 19 -6.50 -12.07 10.05
N VAL A 20 -5.37 -11.33 10.06
CA VAL A 20 -4.07 -11.79 9.56
C VAL A 20 -3.10 -11.96 10.72
N PRO A 21 -2.05 -12.82 10.59
CA PRO A 21 -1.01 -12.99 11.60
C PRO A 21 -0.32 -11.66 11.95
N ALA A 22 0.05 -11.46 13.22
CA ALA A 22 0.68 -10.22 13.69
C ALA A 22 2.00 -9.90 12.98
N GLU A 23 2.77 -10.94 12.67
CA GLU A 23 4.03 -10.82 11.94
C GLU A 23 3.85 -10.28 10.51
N GLN A 24 2.63 -10.32 9.97
CA GLN A 24 2.27 -9.76 8.68
C GLN A 24 1.77 -8.31 8.77
N ILE A 25 1.84 -7.68 9.94
CA ILE A 25 1.37 -6.33 10.19
C ILE A 25 2.53 -5.46 10.67
N LEU A 26 2.70 -4.30 10.04
CA LEU A 26 3.60 -3.25 10.51
C LEU A 26 2.83 -1.96 10.72
N CYS A 27 2.82 -1.44 11.94
CA CYS A 27 2.24 -0.13 12.25
C CYS A 27 3.22 1.01 11.99
N GLY A 28 2.68 2.17 11.62
CA GLY A 28 3.45 3.38 11.33
C GLY A 28 2.67 4.65 11.63
N ASN A 29 3.34 5.78 11.51
CA ASN A 29 2.77 7.12 11.76
C ASN A 29 1.92 7.60 10.58
N GLY A 30 0.86 6.83 10.26
CA GLY A 30 0.03 6.98 9.08
C GLY A 30 0.62 6.30 7.85
N ALA A 31 -0.21 6.12 6.80
CA ALA A 31 0.21 5.44 5.56
C ALA A 31 1.37 6.16 4.86
N ALA A 32 1.45 7.50 4.93
CA ALA A 32 2.55 8.23 4.31
C ALA A 32 3.92 7.82 4.87
N ASP A 33 4.05 7.66 6.20
CA ASP A 33 5.27 7.16 6.82
C ASP A 33 5.65 5.77 6.29
N LEU A 34 4.66 4.87 6.17
CA LEU A 34 4.87 3.52 5.64
C LEU A 34 5.27 3.51 4.17
N ILE A 35 4.75 4.43 3.35
CA ILE A 35 5.16 4.61 1.95
C ILE A 35 6.65 4.94 1.89
N PHE A 36 7.14 5.92 2.67
CA PHE A 36 8.55 6.28 2.70
C PHE A 36 9.42 5.13 3.21
N ARG A 37 9.03 4.46 4.29
CA ARG A 37 9.77 3.29 4.83
C ARG A 37 9.88 2.18 3.80
N LEU A 38 8.79 1.87 3.09
CA LEU A 38 8.76 0.86 2.03
C LEU A 38 9.75 1.20 0.90
N VAL A 39 9.69 2.45 0.43
CA VAL A 39 10.57 2.93 -0.65
C VAL A 39 12.04 2.90 -0.20
N TRP A 40 12.34 3.28 1.04
CA TRP A 40 13.71 3.24 1.58
C TRP A 40 14.20 1.81 1.84
N ALA A 41 13.34 0.89 2.19
CA ALA A 41 13.68 -0.53 2.37
C ALA A 41 13.97 -1.21 1.03
N LYS A 42 13.07 -1.07 0.06
CA LYS A 42 13.18 -1.76 -1.26
C LYS A 42 14.13 -1.06 -2.22
N LYS A 43 14.32 0.26 -2.12
CA LYS A 43 15.17 1.09 -2.99
C LYS A 43 14.93 0.81 -4.48
N PRO A 44 13.68 0.90 -4.97
CA PRO A 44 13.38 0.65 -6.37
C PRO A 44 14.13 1.65 -7.26
N ARG A 45 14.64 1.19 -8.41
CA ARG A 45 15.27 2.05 -9.42
C ARG A 45 14.24 2.64 -10.38
N ARG A 46 13.14 1.89 -10.60
CA ARG A 46 12.04 2.30 -11.47
C ARG A 46 10.72 1.86 -10.87
N ALA A 47 9.76 2.78 -10.81
CA ALA A 47 8.43 2.51 -10.32
C ALA A 47 7.37 3.04 -11.29
N LEU A 48 6.21 2.39 -11.30
CA LEU A 48 5.03 2.78 -12.08
C LEU A 48 3.93 3.24 -11.13
N VAL A 49 3.36 4.40 -11.40
CA VAL A 49 2.20 4.95 -10.69
C VAL A 49 1.12 5.35 -11.70
N THR A 50 -0.15 5.31 -11.30
CA THR A 50 -1.22 5.92 -12.12
C THR A 50 -1.14 7.46 -12.03
N ALA A 51 -1.73 8.16 -13.00
CA ALA A 51 -1.88 9.61 -12.98
C ALA A 51 -3.25 10.02 -13.56
N PRO A 52 -4.09 10.76 -12.80
CA PRO A 52 -3.80 11.27 -11.46
C PRO A 52 -3.86 10.19 -10.38
N THR A 53 -3.06 10.38 -9.31
CA THR A 53 -3.10 9.57 -8.08
C THR A 53 -2.51 10.36 -6.91
N PHE A 54 -2.42 9.75 -5.72
CA PHE A 54 -1.89 10.37 -4.53
C PHE A 54 -0.40 10.75 -4.70
N ALA A 55 -0.09 12.03 -4.47
CA ALA A 55 1.23 12.60 -4.82
C ALA A 55 2.40 12.02 -4.03
N GLU A 56 2.15 11.53 -2.80
CA GLU A 56 3.21 11.05 -1.90
C GLU A 56 3.93 9.81 -2.44
N TYR A 57 3.33 9.03 -3.34
CA TYR A 57 4.04 7.92 -3.98
C TYR A 57 5.23 8.44 -4.79
N ALA A 58 4.98 9.43 -5.66
CA ALA A 58 6.04 10.04 -6.46
C ALA A 58 7.06 10.75 -5.56
N THR A 59 6.61 11.50 -4.55
CA THR A 59 7.49 12.20 -3.59
C THR A 59 8.44 11.24 -2.89
N ALA A 60 7.93 10.11 -2.38
CA ALA A 60 8.75 9.10 -1.72
C ALA A 60 9.75 8.44 -2.68
N LEU A 61 9.32 8.08 -3.88
CA LEU A 61 10.17 7.47 -4.91
C LEU A 61 11.27 8.42 -5.38
N GLU A 62 10.94 9.68 -5.63
CA GLU A 62 11.89 10.72 -6.05
C GLU A 62 12.91 11.04 -4.96
N SER A 63 12.57 10.87 -3.66
CA SER A 63 13.49 11.08 -2.54
C SER A 63 14.74 10.17 -2.59
N ILE A 64 14.63 9.02 -3.24
CA ILE A 64 15.74 8.07 -3.46
C ILE A 64 16.25 8.06 -4.90
N ARG A 65 15.84 9.04 -5.72
CA ARG A 65 16.18 9.14 -7.15
C ARG A 65 15.65 7.97 -8.00
N CYS A 66 14.52 7.37 -7.59
CA CYS A 66 13.81 6.41 -8.40
C CYS A 66 13.23 7.06 -9.65
N THR A 67 13.32 6.39 -10.79
CA THR A 67 12.63 6.83 -12.02
C THR A 67 11.14 6.51 -11.88
N VAL A 68 10.29 7.55 -11.84
CA VAL A 68 8.85 7.41 -11.73
C VAL A 68 8.20 7.46 -13.11
N GLU A 69 7.65 6.35 -13.56
CA GLU A 69 6.83 6.27 -14.76
C GLU A 69 5.36 6.51 -14.39
N ARG A 70 4.65 7.26 -15.24
CA ARG A 70 3.25 7.59 -15.02
C ARG A 70 2.36 6.96 -16.09
N PHE A 71 1.41 6.13 -15.67
CA PHE A 71 0.35 5.65 -16.53
C PHE A 71 -0.83 6.63 -16.44
N PHE A 72 -1.07 7.37 -17.51
CA PHE A 72 -2.13 8.38 -17.52
C PHE A 72 -3.49 7.74 -17.69
N LEU A 73 -4.34 7.89 -16.67
CA LEU A 73 -5.75 7.52 -16.70
C LEU A 73 -6.51 8.49 -17.62
N ARG A 74 -7.53 7.99 -18.29
CA ARG A 74 -8.22 8.75 -19.33
C ARG A 74 -9.58 9.23 -18.84
N GLU A 75 -9.93 10.48 -19.17
CA GLU A 75 -11.22 11.05 -18.86
C GLU A 75 -12.36 10.27 -19.52
N GLN A 76 -12.15 9.78 -20.78
CA GLN A 76 -13.12 8.99 -21.52
C GLN A 76 -13.42 7.63 -20.86
N GLU A 77 -12.57 7.17 -19.97
CA GLU A 77 -12.69 5.95 -19.16
C GLU A 77 -13.05 6.30 -17.70
N ASP A 78 -13.52 7.53 -17.44
CA ASP A 78 -13.83 8.07 -16.12
C ASP A 78 -12.64 7.89 -15.13
N PHE A 79 -11.43 8.03 -15.63
CA PHE A 79 -10.19 7.83 -14.89
C PHE A 79 -10.08 6.45 -14.20
N ALA A 80 -10.78 5.44 -14.72
CA ALA A 80 -10.68 4.08 -14.22
C ALA A 80 -9.35 3.42 -14.63
N VAL A 81 -8.84 2.53 -13.78
CA VAL A 81 -7.77 1.61 -14.17
C VAL A 81 -8.36 0.52 -15.04
N THR A 82 -7.75 0.28 -16.21
CA THR A 82 -8.20 -0.73 -17.18
C THR A 82 -7.11 -1.78 -17.41
N ASP A 83 -7.42 -2.82 -18.17
CA ASP A 83 -6.45 -3.88 -18.55
C ASP A 83 -5.19 -3.32 -19.22
N ALA A 84 -5.28 -2.14 -19.85
CA ALA A 84 -4.13 -1.46 -20.43
C ALA A 84 -3.03 -1.14 -19.41
N PHE A 85 -3.38 -0.98 -18.11
CA PHE A 85 -2.42 -0.78 -17.05
C PHE A 85 -1.49 -2.01 -16.87
N CYS A 86 -2.03 -3.22 -17.01
CA CYS A 86 -1.23 -4.46 -16.93
C CYS A 86 -0.13 -4.48 -18.00
N ALA A 87 -0.39 -3.95 -19.20
CA ALA A 87 0.60 -3.90 -20.28
C ALA A 87 1.77 -2.93 -19.98
N ALA A 88 1.55 -1.91 -19.15
CA ALA A 88 2.60 -0.99 -18.71
C ALA A 88 3.55 -1.62 -17.70
N ILE A 89 3.15 -2.69 -17.02
CA ILE A 89 3.98 -3.44 -16.07
C ILE A 89 4.88 -4.40 -16.87
N ARG A 90 6.18 -4.13 -16.86
CA ARG A 90 7.17 -4.85 -17.67
C ARG A 90 8.43 -5.14 -16.86
N PRO A 91 9.27 -6.10 -17.29
CA PRO A 91 10.58 -6.33 -16.66
C PRO A 91 11.39 -5.04 -16.52
N GLY A 92 11.98 -4.85 -15.35
CA GLY A 92 12.73 -3.63 -15.01
C GLY A 92 11.89 -2.53 -14.34
N VAL A 93 10.57 -2.73 -14.14
CA VAL A 93 9.77 -1.99 -13.17
C VAL A 93 9.87 -2.72 -11.84
N ASP A 94 10.43 -2.08 -10.82
CA ASP A 94 10.70 -2.71 -9.53
C ASP A 94 9.49 -2.62 -8.57
N MET A 95 8.65 -1.59 -8.74
CA MET A 95 7.52 -1.31 -7.85
C MET A 95 6.35 -0.67 -8.61
N VAL A 96 5.13 -1.05 -8.25
CA VAL A 96 3.87 -0.48 -8.76
C VAL A 96 3.03 -0.01 -7.59
N PHE A 97 2.48 1.22 -7.67
CA PHE A 97 1.47 1.71 -6.73
C PHE A 97 0.10 1.74 -7.40
N LEU A 98 -0.89 1.18 -6.70
CA LEU A 98 -2.30 1.21 -7.06
C LEU A 98 -3.10 1.74 -5.88
N CYS A 99 -3.75 2.91 -6.03
CA CYS A 99 -4.60 3.50 -5.02
C CYS A 99 -6.04 3.00 -5.17
N GLN A 100 -6.61 2.48 -4.10
CA GLN A 100 -7.85 1.69 -4.11
C GLN A 100 -8.78 2.06 -2.95
N PRO A 101 -9.86 2.83 -3.12
CA PRO A 101 -10.19 3.66 -4.29
C PRO A 101 -9.15 4.73 -4.59
N ASN A 102 -9.03 5.11 -5.87
CA ASN A 102 -8.00 6.08 -6.27
C ASN A 102 -8.29 7.49 -5.73
N ASN A 103 -7.31 8.11 -5.14
CA ASN A 103 -7.32 9.52 -4.77
C ASN A 103 -6.54 10.33 -5.84
N PRO A 104 -7.16 11.29 -6.58
CA PRO A 104 -8.40 12.01 -6.23
C PRO A 104 -9.66 11.54 -6.97
N THR A 105 -9.60 10.55 -7.86
CA THR A 105 -10.72 10.26 -8.77
C THR A 105 -11.89 9.52 -8.11
N GLY A 106 -11.65 8.86 -6.97
CA GLY A 106 -12.64 8.03 -6.28
C GLY A 106 -12.91 6.69 -6.98
N GLN A 107 -12.25 6.42 -8.12
CA GLN A 107 -12.47 5.19 -8.88
C GLN A 107 -11.96 3.97 -8.15
N LEU A 108 -12.81 2.94 -8.11
CA LEU A 108 -12.51 1.64 -7.53
C LEU A 108 -12.06 0.69 -8.64
N THR A 109 -10.92 0.05 -8.46
CA THR A 109 -10.47 -1.02 -9.35
C THR A 109 -11.11 -2.34 -8.94
N ALA A 110 -11.78 -3.02 -9.86
CA ALA A 110 -12.40 -4.31 -9.55
C ALA A 110 -11.35 -5.34 -9.10
N LEU A 111 -11.66 -6.13 -8.06
CA LEU A 111 -10.72 -7.11 -7.50
C LEU A 111 -10.13 -8.07 -8.54
N PRO A 112 -10.88 -8.60 -9.54
CA PRO A 112 -10.27 -9.43 -10.59
C PRO A 112 -9.18 -8.72 -11.40
N LEU A 113 -9.28 -7.39 -11.58
CA LEU A 113 -8.22 -6.61 -12.23
C LEU A 113 -7.02 -6.41 -11.30
N VAL A 114 -7.25 -6.21 -10.01
CA VAL A 114 -6.15 -6.17 -9.00
C VAL A 114 -5.37 -7.49 -9.01
N GLU A 115 -6.07 -8.63 -9.08
CA GLU A 115 -5.45 -9.95 -9.22
C GLU A 115 -4.62 -10.08 -10.51
N GLN A 116 -5.13 -9.56 -11.64
CA GLN A 116 -4.36 -9.54 -12.89
C GLN A 116 -3.10 -8.70 -12.78
N VAL A 117 -3.21 -7.52 -12.14
CA VAL A 117 -2.06 -6.64 -11.87
C VAL A 117 -1.03 -7.38 -11.01
N LEU A 118 -1.46 -8.06 -9.93
CA LEU A 118 -0.56 -8.82 -9.05
C LEU A 118 0.14 -9.96 -9.83
N ARG A 119 -0.60 -10.74 -10.60
CA ARG A 119 -0.01 -11.80 -11.46
C ARG A 119 0.99 -11.23 -12.46
N ARG A 120 0.68 -10.06 -13.04
CA ARG A 120 1.61 -9.40 -13.96
C ARG A 120 2.86 -8.90 -13.25
N CYS A 121 2.71 -8.32 -12.04
CA CYS A 121 3.82 -7.92 -11.20
C CYS A 121 4.72 -9.13 -10.86
N ALA A 122 4.15 -10.24 -10.43
CA ALA A 122 4.88 -11.47 -10.11
C ALA A 122 5.68 -11.98 -11.33
N ALA A 123 5.08 -11.97 -12.52
CA ALA A 123 5.77 -12.39 -13.75
C ALA A 123 6.94 -11.47 -14.13
N CYS A 124 7.01 -10.24 -13.60
CA CYS A 124 8.06 -9.26 -13.87
C CYS A 124 9.06 -9.09 -12.70
N GLY A 125 8.86 -9.79 -11.57
CA GLY A 125 9.64 -9.59 -10.34
C GLY A 125 9.40 -8.20 -9.71
N THR A 126 8.18 -7.70 -9.79
CA THR A 126 7.75 -6.35 -9.38
C THR A 126 6.95 -6.44 -8.09
N LEU A 127 7.21 -5.58 -7.12
CA LEU A 127 6.38 -5.43 -5.94
C LEU A 127 5.13 -4.62 -6.27
N LEU A 128 3.94 -5.16 -5.94
CA LEU A 128 2.68 -4.42 -5.97
C LEU A 128 2.39 -3.80 -4.59
N VAL A 129 2.08 -2.51 -4.58
CA VAL A 129 1.60 -1.78 -3.41
C VAL A 129 0.17 -1.32 -3.67
N VAL A 130 -0.78 -1.83 -2.89
CA VAL A 130 -2.19 -1.43 -2.96
C VAL A 130 -2.51 -0.54 -1.77
N ASP A 131 -2.86 0.71 -2.02
CA ASP A 131 -3.24 1.67 -0.98
C ASP A 131 -4.75 1.66 -0.78
N GLU A 132 -5.20 1.01 0.29
CA GLU A 132 -6.60 0.86 0.69
C GLU A 132 -7.02 1.86 1.78
N CYS A 133 -6.33 2.99 1.94
CA CYS A 133 -6.63 3.97 3.01
C CYS A 133 -8.06 4.54 2.95
N PHE A 134 -8.70 4.48 1.80
CA PHE A 134 -10.09 4.93 1.61
C PHE A 134 -11.08 3.78 1.40
N LEU A 135 -10.63 2.54 1.37
CA LEU A 135 -11.50 1.41 1.04
C LEU A 135 -12.61 1.20 2.08
N ASP A 136 -12.30 1.38 3.35
CA ASP A 136 -13.25 1.15 4.46
C ASP A 136 -14.42 2.14 4.49
N PHE A 137 -14.43 3.18 3.63
CA PHE A 137 -15.60 4.04 3.39
C PHE A 137 -16.72 3.35 2.59
N LEU A 138 -16.40 2.27 1.89
CA LEU A 138 -17.39 1.51 1.13
C LEU A 138 -18.13 0.53 2.05
N PRO A 139 -19.47 0.46 1.98
CA PRO A 139 -20.25 -0.47 2.81
C PRO A 139 -19.87 -1.93 2.58
N ASP A 140 -19.45 -2.27 1.36
CA ASP A 140 -19.07 -3.58 0.89
C ASP A 140 -17.54 -3.76 0.73
N HIS A 141 -16.75 -2.96 1.43
CA HIS A 141 -15.28 -2.92 1.34
C HIS A 141 -14.62 -4.31 1.42
N ALA A 142 -15.22 -5.25 2.18
CA ALA A 142 -14.70 -6.60 2.32
C ALA A 142 -14.67 -7.38 0.97
N LEU A 143 -15.49 -7.00 0.00
CA LEU A 143 -15.51 -7.61 -1.34
C LEU A 143 -14.42 -7.04 -2.28
N HIS A 144 -13.80 -5.93 -1.89
CA HIS A 144 -12.88 -5.18 -2.74
C HIS A 144 -11.44 -5.16 -2.25
N THR A 145 -11.20 -5.65 -1.02
CA THR A 145 -9.85 -5.67 -0.44
C THR A 145 -8.96 -6.72 -1.11
N ALA A 146 -7.72 -6.35 -1.38
CA ALA A 146 -6.69 -7.26 -1.87
C ALA A 146 -6.14 -8.20 -0.76
N LYS A 147 -6.67 -8.15 0.45
CA LYS A 147 -6.20 -8.95 1.60
C LYS A 147 -6.21 -10.45 1.32
N GLY A 148 -7.20 -10.95 0.58
CA GLY A 148 -7.28 -12.35 0.18
C GLY A 148 -6.15 -12.81 -0.75
N LEU A 149 -5.39 -11.87 -1.30
CA LEU A 149 -4.27 -12.14 -2.22
C LEU A 149 -2.91 -12.14 -1.51
N LEU A 150 -2.86 -11.92 -0.19
CA LEU A 150 -1.62 -12.00 0.59
C LEU A 150 -1.03 -13.41 0.46
N GLY A 151 0.24 -13.49 0.03
CA GLY A 151 0.94 -14.76 -0.23
C GLY A 151 0.86 -15.27 -1.67
N GLU A 152 0.05 -14.67 -2.55
CA GLU A 152 0.00 -15.05 -3.97
C GLU A 152 1.08 -14.36 -4.83
N GLY A 153 1.81 -13.41 -4.23
CA GLY A 153 2.90 -12.66 -4.88
C GLY A 153 3.49 -11.62 -3.95
N ASP A 154 4.42 -10.82 -4.47
CA ASP A 154 5.03 -9.71 -3.74
C ASP A 154 4.01 -8.57 -3.62
N LEU A 155 3.28 -8.53 -2.48
CA LEU A 155 2.18 -7.61 -2.21
C LEU A 155 2.36 -6.92 -0.87
N VAL A 156 2.18 -5.58 -0.87
CA VAL A 156 2.00 -4.77 0.34
C VAL A 156 0.66 -4.04 0.23
N ILE A 157 -0.17 -4.13 1.26
CA ILE A 157 -1.41 -3.36 1.38
C ILE A 157 -1.21 -2.29 2.45
N LEU A 158 -1.56 -1.04 2.14
CA LEU A 158 -1.50 0.09 3.07
C LEU A 158 -2.89 0.46 3.53
N LYS A 159 -3.05 0.67 4.84
CA LYS A 159 -4.31 1.11 5.46
C LYS A 159 -4.05 2.23 6.46
N ALA A 160 -5.09 3.04 6.77
CA ALA A 160 -4.98 4.15 7.70
C ALA A 160 -6.25 4.35 8.52
N PHE A 161 -6.11 4.50 9.83
CA PHE A 161 -7.20 4.88 10.73
C PHE A 161 -7.51 6.39 10.70
N THR A 162 -6.62 7.19 10.10
CA THR A 162 -6.74 8.66 10.10
C THR A 162 -7.95 9.20 9.36
N LYS A 163 -8.54 8.42 8.46
CA LYS A 163 -9.63 8.83 7.58
C LYS A 163 -10.99 8.46 8.17
N LEU A 164 -11.38 7.19 8.07
CA LEU A 164 -12.71 6.72 8.48
C LEU A 164 -12.99 6.96 9.97
N TYR A 165 -12.01 6.73 10.83
CA TYR A 165 -12.20 6.82 12.29
C TYR A 165 -11.95 8.22 12.85
N GLY A 166 -11.72 9.23 11.99
CA GLY A 166 -11.49 10.61 12.43
C GLY A 166 -10.27 10.79 13.33
N MET A 167 -9.36 9.82 13.38
CA MET A 167 -8.19 9.79 14.26
C MET A 167 -6.99 10.55 13.68
N ALA A 168 -7.25 11.69 13.06
CA ALA A 168 -6.21 12.48 12.39
C ALA A 168 -5.06 12.90 13.33
N GLY A 169 -5.37 13.12 14.61
CA GLY A 169 -4.38 13.47 15.63
C GLY A 169 -3.47 12.31 16.05
N VAL A 170 -3.95 11.08 16.03
CA VAL A 170 -3.18 9.90 16.43
C VAL A 170 -2.25 9.41 15.31
N ARG A 171 -2.54 9.76 14.05
CA ARG A 171 -1.73 9.42 12.87
C ARG A 171 -1.33 7.94 12.78
N LEU A 172 -2.27 7.04 13.00
CA LEU A 172 -2.05 5.61 12.91
C LEU A 172 -2.36 5.07 11.50
N GLY A 173 -1.43 4.34 10.92
CA GLY A 173 -1.59 3.53 9.71
C GLY A 173 -0.87 2.21 9.88
N TYR A 174 -1.14 1.26 8.99
CA TYR A 174 -0.47 -0.03 8.99
C TYR A 174 -0.30 -0.57 7.58
N ALA A 175 0.72 -1.43 7.43
CA ALA A 175 1.00 -2.19 6.23
C ALA A 175 0.73 -3.67 6.50
N LEU A 176 0.17 -4.37 5.52
CA LEU A 176 -0.02 -5.82 5.53
C LEU A 176 0.86 -6.42 4.43
N SER A 177 1.62 -7.47 4.75
CA SER A 177 2.37 -8.25 3.77
C SER A 177 2.65 -9.65 4.28
N ALA A 178 2.65 -10.65 3.39
CA ALA A 178 3.15 -11.98 3.70
C ALA A 178 4.69 -12.04 3.77
N ASP A 179 5.39 -11.06 3.18
CA ASP A 179 6.85 -10.90 3.27
C ASP A 179 7.22 -10.21 4.60
N THR A 180 7.36 -11.01 5.65
CA THR A 180 7.74 -10.54 6.99
C THR A 180 9.14 -9.93 7.01
N ALA A 181 10.07 -10.42 6.18
CA ALA A 181 11.42 -9.86 6.09
C ALA A 181 11.39 -8.43 5.51
N LEU A 182 10.49 -8.15 4.56
CA LEU A 182 10.26 -6.80 4.07
C LEU A 182 9.71 -5.89 5.17
N LEU A 183 8.74 -6.37 5.96
CA LEU A 183 8.18 -5.59 7.07
C LEU A 183 9.26 -5.25 8.13
N GLU A 184 10.15 -6.18 8.45
CA GLU A 184 11.30 -5.93 9.33
C GLU A 184 12.25 -4.87 8.74
N GLN A 185 12.55 -4.92 7.46
CA GLN A 185 13.35 -3.89 6.77
C GLN A 185 12.66 -2.52 6.81
N MET A 186 11.34 -2.47 6.58
CA MET A 186 10.56 -1.24 6.69
C MET A 186 10.58 -0.69 8.12
N GLN A 187 10.48 -1.56 9.13
CA GLN A 187 10.59 -1.17 10.53
C GLN A 187 11.97 -0.56 10.84
N ALA A 188 13.04 -1.17 10.35
CA ALA A 188 14.39 -0.67 10.51
C ALA A 188 14.64 0.69 9.83
N CYS A 189 13.90 1.02 8.77
CA CYS A 189 13.95 2.33 8.10
C CYS A 189 13.17 3.42 8.85
N GLY A 190 12.36 3.05 9.84
CA GLY A 190 11.53 3.99 10.60
C GLY A 190 12.25 4.58 11.82
N GLN A 191 11.59 5.56 12.44
CA GLN A 191 12.05 6.06 13.73
C GLN A 191 11.71 5.04 14.84
N PRO A 192 12.55 4.92 15.90
CA PRO A 192 12.30 4.00 17.02
C PRO A 192 10.97 4.20 17.73
N TRP A 193 10.38 5.39 17.64
CA TRP A 193 9.12 5.83 18.26
C TRP A 193 8.07 6.15 17.20
N GLY A 194 7.86 5.25 16.26
CA GLY A 194 7.10 5.48 15.03
C GLY A 194 5.60 5.71 15.17
N VAL A 195 5.00 5.47 16.35
CA VAL A 195 3.59 5.76 16.62
C VAL A 195 3.51 6.67 17.82
N SER A 196 2.85 7.83 17.68
CA SER A 196 2.60 8.75 18.79
C SER A 196 1.61 8.11 19.77
N SER A 197 2.00 8.04 21.03
CA SER A 197 1.16 7.58 22.16
C SER A 197 0.21 8.68 22.62
#